data_b731cede91d05a32b57ac4388fcd40c4
#
_entry.id   b731cede91d05a32b57ac4388fcd40c4
#
_cell.length_a   1.000
_cell.length_b   1.000
_cell.length_c   1.000
_cell.angle_alpha   90.00
_cell.angle_beta   90.00
_cell.angle_gamma   90.00
#
_symmetry.space_group_name_H-M   'P 1'
#
loop_
_entity.id
_entity.type
_entity.pdbx_description
1 polymer ?
#
loop_
_entity_poly.entity_id
_entity_poly.type
_entity_poly.pdbx_seq_one_letter_code
_entity_poly.pdbx_strand_id
1 'polypeptide(L)'
;MNPLQTAILRHTTTDGRHHFDWLLAEEAIVQPDARETLCWRCPSLLTAMNVHDHMVVEPISNHRGLYLTLQSARELDGGRGRVEPIARGWAHELFKNRHAQKNRDAQHMPATSADETVKCRTFILRFQGTPPLCVTLQGDLLTRVDDLGTMDVGE
;
A
#
# COMPACT_ATOMS: atom_id res chain seq x y z
N MET A 1 7.67 -12.87 -10.67
CA MET A 1 7.42 -11.51 -10.17
C MET A 1 8.03 -11.35 -8.81
N ASN A 2 8.85 -10.35 -8.66
CA ASN A 2 9.56 -10.17 -7.39
C ASN A 2 8.70 -9.50 -6.35
N PRO A 3 8.75 -9.99 -5.13
CA PRO A 3 8.01 -9.31 -4.07
C PRO A 3 8.63 -7.95 -3.76
N LEU A 4 7.80 -7.05 -3.33
CA LEU A 4 8.21 -5.70 -2.98
C LEU A 4 8.13 -5.53 -1.47
N GLN A 5 9.07 -4.80 -0.89
CA GLN A 5 9.02 -4.57 0.54
C GLN A 5 7.84 -3.68 0.89
N THR A 6 7.21 -3.96 2.01
CA THR A 6 6.08 -3.17 2.47
C THR A 6 6.13 -3.08 3.99
N ALA A 7 5.58 -2.01 4.53
CA ALA A 7 5.58 -1.80 5.97
C ALA A 7 4.40 -0.93 6.36
N ILE A 8 4.02 -1.03 7.62
CA ILE A 8 3.02 -0.14 8.20
C ILE A 8 3.66 0.51 9.40
N LEU A 9 3.58 1.82 9.46
CA LEU A 9 4.08 2.59 10.58
C LEU A 9 2.90 3.27 11.27
N ARG A 10 2.99 3.45 12.58
CA ARG A 10 2.05 4.32 13.26
C ARG A 10 2.73 5.66 13.45
N HIS A 11 2.11 6.69 12.93
CA HIS A 11 2.64 8.03 13.04
C HIS A 11 1.79 8.79 14.06
N THR A 12 2.42 9.18 15.16
CA THR A 12 1.75 9.95 16.19
C THR A 12 2.25 11.38 16.07
N THR A 13 1.32 12.29 15.85
CA THR A 13 1.67 13.70 15.70
C THR A 13 1.80 14.34 17.08
N THR A 14 2.34 15.56 17.12
CA THR A 14 2.63 16.18 18.40
C THR A 14 1.38 16.49 19.20
N ASP A 15 0.22 16.55 18.55
CA ASP A 15 -1.02 16.80 19.29
C ASP A 15 -1.64 15.51 19.82
N GLY A 16 -0.94 14.39 19.68
CA GLY A 16 -1.42 13.13 20.24
C GLY A 16 -2.28 12.29 19.32
N ARG A 17 -2.63 12.80 18.16
CA ARG A 17 -3.40 12.01 17.22
C ARG A 17 -2.49 11.08 16.48
N HIS A 18 -3.05 10.02 15.92
CA HIS A 18 -2.21 9.12 15.14
C HIS A 18 -2.97 8.62 13.92
N HIS A 19 -2.20 8.18 12.94
CA HIS A 19 -2.70 7.50 11.77
C HIS A 19 -1.68 6.46 11.39
N PHE A 20 -1.99 5.67 10.40
CA PHE A 20 -1.06 4.62 9.96
C PHE A 20 -0.59 4.95 8.56
N ASP A 21 0.70 4.78 8.33
CA ASP A 21 1.28 4.99 7.02
C ASP A 21 1.60 3.62 6.43
N TRP A 22 1.04 3.33 5.27
CA TRP A 22 1.32 2.08 4.56
C TRP A 22 2.33 2.40 3.48
N LEU A 23 3.49 1.77 3.58
CA LEU A 23 4.60 2.00 2.66
C LEU A 23 4.77 0.83 1.72
N LEU A 24 5.10 1.13 0.48
CA LEU A 24 5.30 0.10 -0.53
C LEU A 24 6.48 0.50 -1.40
N ALA A 25 7.45 -0.39 -1.50
CA ALA A 25 8.59 -0.16 -2.38
C ALA A 25 8.14 -0.31 -3.83
N GLU A 26 8.73 0.50 -4.71
CA GLU A 26 8.41 0.37 -6.12
C GLU A 26 9.37 -0.57 -6.83
N GLU A 27 10.50 -0.84 -6.24
CA GLU A 27 11.52 -1.67 -6.85
C GLU A 27 11.94 -2.76 -5.90
N ALA A 28 12.47 -3.84 -6.45
CA ALA A 28 12.93 -4.94 -5.61
C ALA A 28 14.12 -4.52 -4.76
N ILE A 29 14.94 -3.60 -5.24
CA ILE A 29 16.07 -3.11 -4.48
C ILE A 29 15.75 -1.72 -4.01
N VAL A 30 15.85 -1.49 -2.72
CA VAL A 30 15.46 -0.22 -2.12
C VAL A 30 16.69 0.52 -1.64
N GLN A 31 16.77 1.79 -2.03
CA GLN A 31 17.86 2.65 -1.56
C GLN A 31 17.38 3.36 -0.29
N PRO A 32 18.12 3.21 0.81
CA PRO A 32 17.62 3.75 2.09
C PRO A 32 17.38 5.25 2.08
N ASP A 33 18.20 6.00 1.37
CA ASP A 33 18.07 7.44 1.40
C ASP A 33 17.23 8.04 0.29
N ALA A 34 16.85 7.24 -0.68
CA ALA A 34 16.06 7.74 -1.80
C ALA A 34 14.59 7.82 -1.43
N ARG A 35 13.93 8.91 -1.80
CA ARG A 35 12.52 9.08 -1.52
C ARG A 35 11.72 8.49 -2.66
N GLU A 36 11.75 7.16 -2.74
CA GLU A 36 11.09 6.44 -3.80
C GLU A 36 10.10 5.41 -3.30
N THR A 37 9.81 5.43 -2.02
CA THR A 37 8.85 4.49 -1.44
C THR A 37 7.49 5.15 -1.39
N LEU A 38 6.52 4.50 -2.00
CA LEU A 38 5.15 5.03 -1.98
C LEU A 38 4.60 4.95 -0.57
N CYS A 39 3.74 5.89 -0.24
CA CYS A 39 3.14 5.92 1.08
C CYS A 39 1.71 6.41 1.01
N TRP A 40 0.84 5.71 1.71
CA TRP A 40 -0.56 6.12 1.86
C TRP A 40 -0.88 6.27 3.32
N ARG A 41 -1.55 7.37 3.67
CA ARG A 41 -2.01 7.57 5.03
C ARG A 41 -3.35 6.87 5.19
N CYS A 42 -3.43 6.00 6.17
CA CYS A 42 -4.61 5.18 6.41
C CYS A 42 -5.24 5.58 7.74
N PRO A 43 -6.55 5.81 7.76
CA PRO A 43 -7.21 6.21 9.01
C PRO A 43 -7.28 5.08 10.03
N SER A 44 -7.19 3.85 9.58
CA SER A 44 -7.21 2.72 10.51
C SER A 44 -6.21 1.67 10.05
N LEU A 45 -6.00 0.68 10.88
CA LEU A 45 -4.95 -0.30 10.65
C LEU A 45 -5.35 -1.27 9.55
N LEU A 46 -4.54 -1.32 8.52
CA LEU A 46 -4.84 -2.15 7.37
C LEU A 46 -4.93 -3.62 7.72
N THR A 47 -4.10 -4.10 8.62
CA THR A 47 -4.12 -5.51 8.97
C THR A 47 -5.31 -5.89 9.83
N ALA A 48 -6.06 -4.91 10.29
CA ALA A 48 -7.26 -5.20 11.08
C ALA A 48 -8.54 -5.16 10.23
N MET A 49 -8.42 -4.91 8.94
CA MET A 49 -9.61 -4.90 8.08
C MET A 49 -10.14 -6.30 7.93
N ASN A 50 -11.45 -6.42 7.93
CA ASN A 50 -12.08 -7.68 7.62
C ASN A 50 -12.31 -7.78 6.12
N VAL A 51 -12.56 -8.98 5.64
CA VAL A 51 -12.85 -9.17 4.23
C VAL A 51 -14.06 -8.32 3.87
N HIS A 52 -13.94 -7.61 2.76
CA HIS A 52 -14.94 -6.67 2.23
C HIS A 52 -14.95 -5.31 2.92
N ASP A 53 -14.16 -5.11 3.98
CA ASP A 53 -14.02 -3.78 4.54
C ASP A 53 -13.24 -2.90 3.56
N HIS A 54 -13.51 -1.61 3.62
CA HIS A 54 -12.77 -0.67 2.79
C HIS A 54 -12.52 0.61 3.59
N MET A 55 -11.54 1.37 3.14
CA MET A 55 -11.27 2.67 3.72
C MET A 55 -10.68 3.57 2.65
N VAL A 56 -10.85 4.86 2.82
CA VAL A 56 -10.24 5.83 1.92
C VAL A 56 -8.86 6.15 2.47
N VAL A 57 -7.86 5.99 1.62
CA VAL A 57 -6.48 6.26 2.00
C VAL A 57 -5.99 7.47 1.23
N GLU A 58 -5.01 8.14 1.77
CA GLU A 58 -4.53 9.37 1.16
C GLU A 58 -3.09 9.18 0.71
N PRO A 59 -2.79 9.27 -0.58
CA PRO A 59 -1.40 9.19 -1.00
C PRO A 59 -0.68 10.43 -0.52
N ILE A 60 0.47 10.22 0.07
CA ILE A 60 1.28 11.32 0.55
C ILE A 60 2.66 11.21 -0.10
N SER A 61 3.52 12.18 0.16
CA SER A 61 4.79 12.22 -0.53
C SER A 61 5.61 10.97 -0.22
N ASN A 62 6.44 10.60 -1.19
CA ASN A 62 7.25 9.39 -1.05
C ASN A 62 8.18 9.48 0.14
N HIS A 63 8.41 8.35 0.74
CA HIS A 63 9.27 8.24 1.92
C HIS A 63 10.62 7.68 1.53
N ARG A 64 11.61 7.86 2.38
CA ARG A 64 12.90 7.23 2.20
C ARG A 64 12.78 5.74 2.47
N GLY A 65 13.58 4.96 1.78
CA GLY A 65 13.50 3.50 1.89
C GLY A 65 13.78 2.98 3.29
N LEU A 66 14.53 3.74 4.08
CA LEU A 66 14.88 3.26 5.41
C LEU A 66 13.65 3.00 6.28
N TYR A 67 12.53 3.63 5.98
CA TYR A 67 11.35 3.41 6.81
C TYR A 67 10.70 2.04 6.55
N LEU A 68 11.08 1.35 5.49
CA LEU A 68 10.57 0.01 5.25
C LEU A 68 11.14 -1.01 6.21
N THR A 69 12.31 -0.72 6.80
CA THR A 69 12.95 -1.66 7.70
C THR A 69 13.23 -1.05 9.06
N LEU A 70 12.46 -0.05 9.43
CA LEU A 70 12.64 0.60 10.72
C LEU A 70 12.47 -0.42 11.84
N GLN A 71 13.41 -0.43 12.77
CA GLN A 71 13.40 -1.44 13.82
C GLN A 71 12.78 -0.95 15.12
N SER A 72 12.75 0.35 15.32
CA SER A 72 12.24 0.89 16.57
C SER A 72 11.66 2.28 16.29
N ALA A 73 10.98 2.83 17.28
CA ALA A 73 10.35 4.14 17.12
C ALA A 73 11.40 5.21 16.85
N ARG A 74 11.00 6.22 16.15
CA ARG A 74 11.90 7.29 15.74
C ARG A 74 11.17 8.61 15.78
N GLU A 75 11.82 9.61 16.40
CA GLU A 75 11.29 10.96 16.38
C GLU A 75 11.58 11.59 15.02
N LEU A 76 10.64 12.33 14.52
CA LEU A 76 10.82 13.01 13.24
C LEU A 76 11.24 14.44 13.48
N ASP A 77 12.07 14.95 12.56
CA ASP A 77 12.54 16.32 12.68
C ASP A 77 11.43 17.32 12.48
N GLY A 78 11.62 18.51 12.99
CA GLY A 78 10.68 19.58 12.72
C GLY A 78 9.36 19.47 13.45
N GLY A 79 9.34 18.78 14.56
CA GLY A 79 8.09 18.71 15.32
C GLY A 79 7.01 17.90 14.65
N ARG A 80 7.38 17.00 13.75
CA ARG A 80 6.39 16.21 13.02
C ARG A 80 5.93 14.98 13.79
N GLY A 81 6.43 14.77 14.98
CA GLY A 81 5.98 13.67 15.81
C GLY A 81 6.89 12.49 15.75
N ARG A 82 6.31 11.30 15.83
CA ARG A 82 7.06 10.08 16.03
C ARG A 82 6.45 8.98 15.22
N VAL A 83 7.28 8.13 14.62
CA VAL A 83 6.80 6.97 13.91
C VAL A 83 7.30 5.72 14.59
N GLU A 84 6.51 4.67 14.55
CA GLU A 84 6.95 3.39 15.09
C GLU A 84 6.49 2.27 14.18
N PRO A 85 7.31 1.25 14.03
CA PRO A 85 6.95 0.14 13.12
C PRO A 85 5.85 -0.70 13.73
N ILE A 86 4.84 -0.98 12.95
CA ILE A 86 3.73 -1.83 13.35
C ILE A 86 3.84 -3.19 12.66
N ALA A 87 4.15 -3.20 11.37
CA ALA A 87 4.25 -4.43 10.61
C ALA A 87 5.18 -4.23 9.43
N ARG A 88 5.81 -5.28 8.99
CA ARG A 88 6.61 -5.23 7.78
C ARG A 88 6.60 -6.59 7.12
N GLY A 89 6.82 -6.61 5.84
CA GLY A 89 6.78 -7.84 5.08
C GLY A 89 6.94 -7.60 3.60
N TRP A 90 6.20 -8.35 2.83
CA TRP A 90 6.36 -8.37 1.38
C TRP A 90 5.01 -8.26 0.70
N ALA A 91 4.99 -7.61 -0.44
CA ALA A 91 3.79 -7.47 -1.24
C ALA A 91 4.04 -8.12 -2.60
N HIS A 92 3.08 -8.92 -3.03
CA HIS A 92 3.09 -9.46 -4.38
C HIS A 92 1.98 -8.76 -5.14
N GLU A 93 2.33 -8.07 -6.20
CA GLU A 93 1.33 -7.35 -6.97
C GLU A 93 0.78 -8.24 -8.07
N LEU A 94 -0.54 -8.31 -8.13
CA LEU A 94 -1.23 -9.15 -9.10
C LEU A 94 -1.89 -8.27 -10.14
N PHE A 95 -1.95 -8.73 -11.36
CA PHE A 95 -2.75 -8.08 -12.39
C PHE A 95 -2.48 -6.61 -12.59
N LYS A 96 -1.26 -6.24 -12.54
CA LYS A 96 -0.91 -4.85 -12.53
C LYS A 96 -1.48 -4.05 -13.68
N ASN A 97 -1.52 -4.52 -14.86
CA ASN A 97 -2.02 -3.74 -15.98
C ASN A 97 -3.21 -4.31 -16.67
N ARG A 98 -3.91 -5.21 -16.00
CA ARG A 98 -5.01 -5.83 -16.66
C ARG A 98 -6.11 -4.91 -17.01
N HIS A 99 -6.39 -3.98 -16.16
CA HIS A 99 -7.48 -3.08 -16.42
C HIS A 99 -7.20 -2.18 -17.59
N ALA A 100 -5.99 -1.81 -17.77
CA ALA A 100 -5.67 -0.97 -18.89
C ALA A 100 -5.96 -1.68 -20.18
N GLN A 101 -5.75 -2.97 -20.20
CA GLN A 101 -6.05 -3.68 -21.39
C GLN A 101 -7.50 -3.78 -21.66
N LYS A 102 -8.29 -4.04 -20.66
CA LYS A 102 -9.70 -4.08 -20.87
C LYS A 102 -10.25 -2.78 -21.33
N ASN A 103 -9.75 -1.72 -20.77
CA ASN A 103 -10.24 -0.43 -21.18
C ASN A 103 -9.91 -0.18 -22.63
N ARG A 104 -8.86 -0.76 -23.12
CA ARG A 104 -8.54 -0.55 -24.46
C ARG A 104 -9.55 -1.19 -25.38
N ASP A 105 -10.15 -2.24 -24.95
CA ASP A 105 -11.17 -2.87 -25.75
C ASP A 105 -12.40 -2.03 -25.85
N ALA A 106 -12.61 -1.15 -24.94
CA ALA A 106 -13.79 -0.32 -24.97
C ALA A 106 -13.43 1.04 -25.46
N GLN A 107 -12.53 1.12 -26.36
CA GLN A 107 -12.01 2.36 -26.68
C GLN A 107 -12.85 3.22 -27.49
N HIS A 108 -13.93 2.84 -27.91
CA HIS A 108 -14.75 3.79 -28.59
C HIS A 108 -15.24 4.80 -27.61
N MET A 109 -15.06 4.59 -26.37
CA MET A 109 -15.53 5.55 -25.42
C MET A 109 -14.84 6.85 -25.63
N PRO A 110 -15.51 7.92 -25.41
CA PRO A 110 -14.92 9.23 -25.59
C PRO A 110 -13.74 9.41 -24.71
N ALA A 111 -12.85 10.18 -25.16
CA ALA A 111 -11.63 10.36 -24.46
C ALA A 111 -11.80 10.96 -23.10
N THR A 112 -12.91 11.55 -22.85
CA THR A 112 -13.05 12.18 -21.59
C THR A 112 -12.82 11.24 -20.47
N SER A 113 -13.20 10.03 -20.63
CA SER A 113 -13.07 9.19 -19.49
C SER A 113 -11.72 8.57 -19.43
N ALA A 114 -10.96 8.78 -20.39
CA ALA A 114 -9.73 8.08 -20.43
C ALA A 114 -8.85 8.44 -19.30
N ASP A 115 -8.94 9.61 -18.91
CA ASP A 115 -8.05 9.96 -17.97
C ASP A 115 -8.36 9.47 -16.68
N GLU A 116 -9.52 9.20 -16.48
CA GLU A 116 -9.79 8.75 -15.26
C GLU A 116 -9.47 7.41 -15.14
N THR A 117 -8.56 6.89 -15.79
CA THR A 117 -8.12 5.57 -15.59
C THR A 117 -7.85 5.41 -14.17
N VAL A 118 -8.79 4.99 -13.47
CA VAL A 118 -8.64 4.67 -12.10
C VAL A 118 -7.73 3.50 -12.09
N LYS A 119 -6.52 3.70 -11.66
CA LYS A 119 -5.58 2.62 -11.56
C LYS A 119 -6.06 1.68 -10.49
N CYS A 120 -6.18 0.44 -10.85
CA CYS A 120 -6.56 -0.57 -9.89
C CYS A 120 -5.37 -1.48 -9.68
N ARG A 121 -4.90 -1.57 -8.46
CA ARG A 121 -3.76 -2.43 -8.14
C ARG A 121 -4.21 -3.45 -7.09
N THR A 122 -3.79 -4.66 -7.25
CA THR A 122 -4.16 -5.73 -6.32
C THR A 122 -2.89 -6.36 -5.77
N PHE A 123 -2.85 -6.51 -4.46
CA PHE A 123 -1.68 -7.04 -3.80
C PHE A 123 -2.03 -8.16 -2.84
N ILE A 124 -1.13 -9.14 -2.73
CA ILE A 124 -1.13 -10.06 -1.61
C ILE A 124 -0.09 -9.52 -0.65
N LEU A 125 -0.50 -9.19 0.55
CA LEU A 125 0.39 -8.65 1.56
C LEU A 125 0.71 -9.72 2.58
N ARG A 126 2.01 -9.93 2.82
CA ARG A 126 2.46 -10.92 3.78
C ARG A 126 3.30 -10.23 4.82
N PHE A 127 2.65 -9.80 5.90
CA PHE A 127 3.35 -9.18 7.01
C PHE A 127 3.77 -10.24 7.99
N GLN A 128 4.91 -10.02 8.63
CA GLN A 128 5.42 -10.97 9.60
C GLN A 128 4.41 -11.13 10.73
N GLY A 129 4.13 -12.36 11.10
CA GLY A 129 3.26 -12.62 12.24
C GLY A 129 1.77 -12.56 11.96
N THR A 130 1.36 -12.32 10.74
CA THR A 130 -0.06 -12.28 10.43
C THR A 130 -0.33 -13.12 9.19
N PRO A 131 -1.54 -13.62 9.02
CA PRO A 131 -1.88 -14.34 7.81
C PRO A 131 -1.87 -13.41 6.61
N PRO A 132 -1.62 -13.93 5.42
CA PRO A 132 -1.64 -13.09 4.23
C PRO A 132 -3.02 -12.48 4.02
N LEU A 133 -3.03 -11.30 3.42
CA LEU A 133 -4.29 -10.69 3.07
C LEU A 133 -4.20 -10.10 1.68
N CYS A 134 -5.32 -10.05 1.02
CA CYS A 134 -5.41 -9.52 -0.33
C CYS A 134 -6.13 -8.19 -0.30
N VAL A 135 -5.55 -7.19 -0.90
CA VAL A 135 -6.17 -5.87 -0.94
C VAL A 135 -6.15 -5.33 -2.36
N THR A 136 -7.15 -4.54 -2.66
CA THR A 136 -7.24 -3.86 -3.93
C THR A 136 -7.25 -2.36 -3.66
N LEU A 137 -6.42 -1.65 -4.37
CA LEU A 137 -6.36 -0.21 -4.26
C LEU A 137 -6.88 0.36 -5.57
N GLN A 138 -8.02 1.02 -5.52
CA GLN A 138 -8.63 1.59 -6.69
C GLN A 138 -8.74 3.08 -6.46
N GLY A 139 -7.89 3.85 -7.08
CA GLY A 139 -7.80 5.25 -6.75
C GLY A 139 -7.30 5.39 -5.33
N ASP A 140 -8.09 6.00 -4.47
CA ASP A 140 -7.74 6.09 -3.06
C ASP A 140 -8.62 5.19 -2.19
N LEU A 141 -9.35 4.26 -2.78
CA LEU A 141 -10.18 3.34 -2.02
C LEU A 141 -9.45 2.02 -1.86
N LEU A 142 -9.15 1.67 -0.63
CA LEU A 142 -8.47 0.41 -0.30
C LEU A 142 -9.50 -0.56 0.23
N THR A 143 -9.59 -1.73 -0.36
CA THR A 143 -10.57 -2.74 0.02
C THR A 143 -9.87 -4.05 0.32
N ARG A 144 -10.23 -4.71 1.39
CA ARG A 144 -9.76 -6.05 1.61
C ARG A 144 -10.69 -7.00 0.86
N VAL A 145 -10.12 -7.73 -0.11
CA VAL A 145 -10.95 -8.62 -0.90
C VAL A 145 -10.84 -10.03 -0.36
N ASP A 146 -11.64 -10.90 -0.92
CA ASP A 146 -11.78 -12.24 -0.44
C ASP A 146 -10.49 -12.95 -0.49
N ASP A 147 -10.46 -14.04 0.32
CA ASP A 147 -9.33 -14.74 0.49
C ASP A 147 -8.75 -15.29 -0.75
N LEU A 148 -7.53 -15.54 -0.68
CA LEU A 148 -6.83 -16.07 -1.79
C LEU A 148 -6.90 -17.55 -1.89
N GLY A 149 -7.65 -18.14 -1.05
CA GLY A 149 -7.70 -19.55 -1.05
C GLY A 149 -8.11 -20.14 -2.35
N THR A 150 -8.86 -19.38 -3.10
CA THR A 150 -9.32 -19.88 -4.37
C THR A 150 -8.44 -19.43 -5.49
N MET A 151 -7.52 -18.53 -5.24
CA MET A 151 -6.68 -18.08 -6.29
C MET A 151 -5.46 -18.93 -6.29
N ASP A 152 -5.27 -19.59 -7.33
CA ASP A 152 -4.13 -20.38 -7.47
C ASP A 152 -2.99 -19.46 -7.77
N VAL A 153 -2.30 -19.09 -6.82
CA VAL A 153 -1.26 -18.21 -7.01
C VAL A 153 -0.08 -18.96 -7.36
N GLY A 154 -0.18 -20.04 -7.71
CA GLY A 154 0.80 -20.88 -8.07
C GLY A 154 2.08 -20.33 -8.19
N GLU A 155 2.62 -20.36 -8.19
CA GLU A 155 3.66 -20.08 -8.26
C GLU A 155 4.17 -19.36 -8.76
#